data_ffbb321a2f9876ff1a5c873833e35184
#
_entry.id   ffbb321a2f9876ff1a5c873833e35184
#
_cell.length_a   1.000
_cell.length_b   1.000
_cell.length_c   1.000
_cell.angle_alpha   90.00
_cell.angle_beta   90.00
_cell.angle_gamma   90.00
#
_symmetry.space_group_name_H-M   'P 1'
#
loop_
_entity.id
_entity.type
_entity.pdbx_description
1 polymer ?
#
loop_
_entity_poly.entity_id
_entity_poly.type
_entity_poly.pdbx_seq_one_letter_code
_entity_poly.pdbx_strand_id
1 'polypeptide(L)'
;AASLLVAVLVFAVVPERNLPSRGETLGQQFRSFGRIFSCVPFWRIAAVLVLTHSTYQALQGLWLAPWLYDVAGMDRSEVAAHLFITAVCYVAGSVIFGISGDRLARAGISRMTTYKVGLAICLGAFLLLTAGVDTGLWAILAAYGFGTIAGALAYPLITALFPPEMTGRVNTASNVLMFACSFAFQWGIGALLRLYPETASGGYAPAGYTAAFLLLAAVQLAAYGWLLPMRERHL
;
A
#
# COMPACT_ATOMS: atom_id res chain seq x y z
N ALA A 1 19.21 -6.88 17.62
CA ALA A 1 19.44 -5.98 18.77
C ALA A 1 18.34 -4.90 18.88
N ALA A 2 18.05 -4.11 17.86
CA ALA A 2 17.03 -3.05 17.92
C ALA A 2 15.61 -3.58 18.25
N SER A 3 15.20 -4.69 17.64
CA SER A 3 13.89 -5.30 17.87
C SER A 3 13.68 -5.78 19.31
N LEU A 4 14.74 -6.29 19.96
CA LEU A 4 14.71 -6.69 21.36
C LEU A 4 14.57 -5.49 22.29
N LEU A 5 15.26 -4.39 21.99
CA LEU A 5 15.13 -3.14 22.75
C LEU A 5 13.70 -2.59 22.67
N VAL A 6 13.11 -2.57 21.46
CA VAL A 6 11.71 -2.16 21.27
C VAL A 6 10.75 -3.09 22.01
N ALA A 7 10.97 -4.40 21.97
CA ALA A 7 10.12 -5.35 22.71
C ALA A 7 10.19 -5.12 24.22
N VAL A 8 11.38 -4.90 24.77
CA VAL A 8 11.56 -4.58 26.22
C VAL A 8 10.89 -3.26 26.57
N LEU A 9 11.03 -2.22 25.72
CA LEU A 9 10.37 -0.93 25.95
C LEU A 9 8.84 -1.06 25.92
N VAL A 10 8.30 -1.80 24.96
CA VAL A 10 6.85 -2.04 24.87
C VAL A 10 6.36 -2.78 26.12
N PHE A 11 7.08 -3.82 26.55
CA PHE A 11 6.72 -4.59 27.73
C PHE A 11 6.81 -3.78 29.05
N ALA A 12 7.77 -2.86 29.14
CA ALA A 12 7.99 -2.05 30.32
C ALA A 12 7.08 -0.80 30.42
N VAL A 13 6.67 -0.24 29.27
CA VAL A 13 5.99 1.07 29.23
C VAL A 13 4.50 0.96 28.89
N VAL A 14 4.08 -0.08 28.15
CA VAL A 14 2.68 -0.23 27.76
C VAL A 14 1.90 -0.90 28.90
N PRO A 15 0.98 -0.17 29.59
CA PRO A 15 0.17 -0.78 30.63
C PRO A 15 -0.76 -1.83 30.04
N GLU A 16 -0.75 -3.04 30.58
CA GLU A 16 -1.73 -4.06 30.24
C GLU A 16 -3.12 -3.56 30.64
N ARG A 17 -3.93 -3.22 29.67
CA ARG A 17 -5.37 -3.07 29.90
C ARG A 17 -5.95 -4.49 30.00
N ASN A 18 -6.22 -4.93 31.21
CA ASN A 18 -7.05 -6.10 31.48
C ASN A 18 -8.49 -5.81 31.04
N LEU A 19 -8.70 -5.80 29.72
CA LEU A 19 -10.06 -5.90 29.19
C LEU A 19 -10.53 -7.30 29.54
N PRO A 20 -11.70 -7.46 30.22
CA PRO A 20 -12.24 -8.77 30.48
C PRO A 20 -12.33 -9.51 29.15
N SER A 21 -11.49 -10.51 28.96
CA SER A 21 -11.56 -11.40 27.81
C SER A 21 -12.89 -12.13 27.94
N ARG A 22 -13.94 -11.62 27.31
CA ARG A 22 -15.09 -12.47 27.00
C ARG A 22 -14.51 -13.57 26.13
N GLY A 23 -14.45 -14.79 26.68
CA GLY A 23 -13.95 -15.96 25.99
C GLY A 23 -14.79 -16.22 24.75
N GLU A 24 -14.46 -15.48 23.67
CA GLU A 24 -15.13 -15.68 22.40
C GLU A 24 -14.72 -17.04 21.85
N THR A 25 -15.70 -17.83 21.49
CA THR A 25 -15.48 -19.10 20.80
C THR A 25 -14.89 -18.86 19.42
N LEU A 26 -14.08 -19.81 18.91
CA LEU A 26 -13.55 -19.75 17.53
C LEU A 26 -14.66 -19.48 16.51
N GLY A 27 -15.85 -20.05 16.69
CA GLY A 27 -17.00 -19.82 15.82
C GLY A 27 -17.47 -18.36 15.80
N GLN A 28 -17.41 -17.66 16.93
CA GLN A 28 -17.72 -16.21 16.99
C GLN A 28 -16.66 -15.37 16.28
N GLN A 29 -15.39 -15.78 16.39
CA GLN A 29 -14.30 -15.11 15.68
C GLN A 29 -14.47 -15.25 14.15
N PHE A 30 -14.74 -16.47 13.66
CA PHE A 30 -14.99 -16.67 12.21
C PHE A 30 -16.22 -15.91 11.72
N ARG A 31 -17.29 -15.83 12.50
CA ARG A 31 -18.47 -15.04 12.15
C ARG A 31 -18.15 -13.54 12.05
N SER A 32 -17.23 -13.04 12.87
CA SER A 32 -16.77 -11.65 12.79
C SER A 32 -16.04 -11.36 11.47
N PHE A 33 -15.17 -12.27 11.01
CA PHE A 33 -14.54 -12.14 9.70
C PHE A 33 -15.56 -12.20 8.55
N GLY A 34 -16.55 -13.09 8.62
CA GLY A 34 -17.65 -13.12 7.67
C GLY A 34 -18.37 -11.78 7.58
N ARG A 35 -18.64 -11.12 8.70
CA ARG A 35 -19.25 -9.78 8.74
C ARG A 35 -18.37 -8.71 8.08
N ILE A 36 -17.03 -8.75 8.29
CA ILE A 36 -16.10 -7.82 7.68
C ILE A 36 -16.12 -7.99 6.15
N PHE A 37 -15.96 -9.21 5.67
CA PHE A 37 -15.87 -9.49 4.23
C PHE A 37 -17.21 -9.37 3.47
N SER A 38 -18.34 -9.37 4.17
CA SER A 38 -19.65 -9.07 3.57
C SER A 38 -19.95 -7.58 3.49
N CYS A 39 -19.11 -6.71 4.07
CA CYS A 39 -19.33 -5.27 4.09
C CYS A 39 -18.83 -4.62 2.80
N VAL A 40 -19.70 -4.15 1.93
CA VAL A 40 -19.33 -3.48 0.67
C VAL A 40 -18.50 -2.20 0.90
N PRO A 41 -18.85 -1.30 1.85
CA PRO A 41 -18.02 -0.16 2.18
C PRO A 41 -16.58 -0.52 2.59
N PHE A 42 -16.38 -1.64 3.30
CA PHE A 42 -15.06 -2.16 3.63
C PHE A 42 -14.24 -2.40 2.35
N TRP A 43 -14.81 -3.10 1.37
CA TRP A 43 -14.10 -3.42 0.13
C TRP A 43 -13.78 -2.18 -0.72
N ARG A 44 -14.66 -1.17 -0.72
CA ARG A 44 -14.38 0.08 -1.44
C ARG A 44 -13.13 0.79 -0.94
N ILE A 45 -12.87 0.77 0.36
CA ILE A 45 -11.69 1.39 0.96
C ILE A 45 -10.51 0.41 0.93
N ALA A 46 -10.73 -0.83 1.39
CA ALA A 46 -9.69 -1.83 1.55
C ALA A 46 -9.08 -2.27 0.21
N ALA A 47 -9.87 -2.39 -0.87
CA ALA A 47 -9.34 -2.82 -2.16
C ALA A 47 -8.26 -1.85 -2.68
N VAL A 48 -8.47 -0.55 -2.58
CA VAL A 48 -7.48 0.43 -3.03
C VAL A 48 -6.24 0.39 -2.13
N LEU A 49 -6.42 0.35 -0.79
CA LEU A 49 -5.32 0.17 0.15
C LEU A 49 -4.49 -1.07 -0.20
N VAL A 50 -5.16 -2.22 -0.31
CA VAL A 50 -4.51 -3.51 -0.56
C VAL A 50 -3.75 -3.48 -1.88
N LEU A 51 -4.38 -3.05 -2.97
CA LEU A 51 -3.76 -3.07 -4.30
C LEU A 51 -2.60 -2.09 -4.41
N THR A 52 -2.75 -0.84 -3.96
CA THR A 52 -1.68 0.17 -4.08
C THR A 52 -0.49 -0.16 -3.18
N HIS A 53 -0.75 -0.54 -1.92
CA HIS A 53 0.31 -0.84 -0.98
C HIS A 53 1.05 -2.15 -1.33
N SER A 54 0.32 -3.17 -1.79
CA SER A 54 0.91 -4.44 -2.25
C SER A 54 1.74 -4.24 -3.51
N THR A 55 1.32 -3.38 -4.44
CA THR A 55 2.13 -3.02 -5.61
C THR A 55 3.43 -2.33 -5.17
N TYR A 56 3.33 -1.36 -4.25
CA TYR A 56 4.52 -0.71 -3.71
C TYR A 56 5.49 -1.71 -3.06
N GLN A 57 4.98 -2.62 -2.22
CA GLN A 57 5.81 -3.65 -1.59
C GLN A 57 6.44 -4.60 -2.62
N ALA A 58 5.70 -4.99 -3.65
CA ALA A 58 6.22 -5.87 -4.69
C ALA A 58 7.33 -5.18 -5.50
N LEU A 59 7.14 -3.92 -5.85
CA LEU A 59 8.13 -3.13 -6.59
C LEU A 59 9.35 -2.81 -5.70
N GLN A 60 9.14 -2.13 -4.58
CA GLN A 60 10.23 -1.69 -3.71
C GLN A 60 11.05 -2.86 -3.14
N GLY A 61 10.40 -3.98 -2.87
CA GLY A 61 11.04 -5.13 -2.28
C GLY A 61 11.73 -6.06 -3.28
N LEU A 62 11.29 -6.10 -4.55
CA LEU A 62 11.80 -7.09 -5.49
C LEU A 62 11.96 -6.58 -6.93
N TRP A 63 11.01 -5.84 -7.49
CA TRP A 63 10.95 -5.62 -8.94
C TRP A 63 11.41 -4.24 -9.41
N LEU A 64 11.49 -3.23 -8.52
CA LEU A 64 11.92 -1.89 -8.92
C LEU A 64 13.41 -1.85 -9.27
N ALA A 65 14.27 -2.58 -8.53
CA ALA A 65 15.69 -2.65 -8.86
C ALA A 65 15.95 -3.30 -10.23
N PRO A 66 15.42 -4.52 -10.52
CA PRO A 66 15.54 -5.09 -11.87
C PRO A 66 14.98 -4.18 -12.97
N TRP A 67 13.85 -3.53 -12.73
CA TRP A 67 13.29 -2.60 -13.71
C TRP A 67 14.21 -1.42 -14.00
N LEU A 68 14.84 -0.83 -12.97
CA LEU A 68 15.80 0.27 -13.12
C LEU A 68 17.06 -0.18 -13.89
N TYR A 69 17.50 -1.44 -13.69
CA TYR A 69 18.62 -2.02 -14.48
C TYR A 69 18.21 -2.30 -15.92
N ASP A 70 17.12 -3.04 -16.11
CA ASP A 70 16.76 -3.63 -17.39
C ASP A 70 16.12 -2.63 -18.33
N VAL A 71 15.36 -1.66 -17.82
CA VAL A 71 14.57 -0.70 -18.60
C VAL A 71 15.21 0.69 -18.59
N ALA A 72 15.62 1.19 -17.43
CA ALA A 72 16.22 2.52 -17.34
C ALA A 72 17.75 2.51 -17.59
N GLY A 73 18.38 1.34 -17.69
CA GLY A 73 19.81 1.20 -17.99
C GLY A 73 20.74 1.75 -16.91
N MET A 74 20.28 1.84 -15.67
CA MET A 74 21.01 2.44 -14.56
C MET A 74 22.09 1.52 -13.99
N ASP A 75 23.15 2.13 -13.50
CA ASP A 75 24.16 1.40 -12.75
C ASP A 75 23.72 1.09 -11.31
N ARG A 76 24.54 0.32 -10.57
CA ARG A 76 24.23 -0.11 -9.21
C ARG A 76 24.05 1.05 -8.23
N SER A 77 24.81 2.11 -8.38
CA SER A 77 24.77 3.28 -7.48
C SER A 77 23.53 4.12 -7.74
N GLU A 78 23.17 4.28 -9.00
CA GLU A 78 21.96 4.98 -9.44
C GLU A 78 20.69 4.25 -8.96
N VAL A 79 20.64 2.92 -9.15
CA VAL A 79 19.54 2.09 -8.65
C VAL A 79 19.39 2.22 -7.13
N ALA A 80 20.49 2.10 -6.38
CA ALA A 80 20.45 2.25 -4.94
C ALA A 80 19.94 3.62 -4.51
N ALA A 81 20.36 4.69 -5.18
CA ALA A 81 19.91 6.04 -4.90
C ALA A 81 18.41 6.24 -5.19
N HIS A 82 17.88 5.68 -6.29
CA HIS A 82 16.46 5.75 -6.64
C HIS A 82 15.58 4.95 -5.65
N LEU A 83 16.03 3.76 -5.24
CA LEU A 83 15.35 2.99 -4.20
C LEU A 83 15.34 3.72 -2.86
N PHE A 84 16.46 4.35 -2.52
CA PHE A 84 16.60 5.10 -1.26
C PHE A 84 15.67 6.30 -1.22
N ILE A 85 15.61 7.13 -2.29
CA ILE A 85 14.70 8.29 -2.31
C ILE A 85 13.23 7.86 -2.21
N THR A 86 12.85 6.76 -2.90
CA THR A 86 11.51 6.21 -2.82
C THR A 86 11.14 5.84 -1.38
N ALA A 87 12.06 5.17 -0.67
CA ALA A 87 11.87 4.79 0.72
C ALA A 87 11.85 5.99 1.67
N VAL A 88 12.74 6.97 1.47
CA VAL A 88 12.78 8.21 2.27
C VAL A 88 11.48 9.01 2.10
N CYS A 89 10.98 9.15 0.87
CA CYS A 89 9.72 9.84 0.61
C CYS A 89 8.51 9.10 1.19
N TYR A 90 8.52 7.76 1.20
CA TYR A 90 7.52 6.96 1.90
C TYR A 90 7.52 7.25 3.41
N VAL A 91 8.71 7.26 4.05
CA VAL A 91 8.84 7.59 5.48
C VAL A 91 8.44 9.05 5.76
N ALA A 92 8.91 10.00 4.94
CA ALA A 92 8.52 11.40 5.05
C ALA A 92 7.00 11.57 4.92
N GLY A 93 6.39 10.88 3.97
CA GLY A 93 4.93 10.83 3.79
C GLY A 93 4.22 10.33 5.05
N SER A 94 4.75 9.31 5.74
CA SER A 94 4.14 8.77 6.97
C SER A 94 4.08 9.83 8.07
N VAL A 95 5.13 10.61 8.24
CA VAL A 95 5.16 11.72 9.20
C VAL A 95 4.21 12.84 8.79
N ILE A 96 4.23 13.22 7.51
CA ILE A 96 3.40 14.31 6.98
C ILE A 96 1.92 13.96 7.06
N PHE A 97 1.50 12.78 6.58
CA PHE A 97 0.10 12.35 6.66
C PHE A 97 -0.35 12.12 8.10
N GLY A 98 0.54 11.64 8.99
CA GLY A 98 0.25 11.49 10.42
C GLY A 98 -0.02 12.84 11.09
N ILE A 99 0.83 13.85 10.88
CA ILE A 99 0.69 15.16 11.49
C ILE A 99 -0.42 15.99 10.82
N SER A 100 -0.52 15.93 9.50
CA SER A 100 -1.46 16.76 8.74
C SER A 100 -2.89 16.23 8.76
N GLY A 101 -3.10 14.94 9.00
CA GLY A 101 -4.44 14.35 8.99
C GLY A 101 -5.41 15.06 9.93
N ASP A 102 -5.00 15.32 11.18
CA ASP A 102 -5.82 16.03 12.16
C ASP A 102 -5.92 17.55 11.88
N ARG A 103 -4.88 18.15 11.30
CA ARG A 103 -4.89 19.56 10.91
C ARG A 103 -5.84 19.79 9.75
N LEU A 104 -5.78 18.94 8.73
CA LEU A 104 -6.67 18.99 7.56
C LEU A 104 -8.12 18.75 7.96
N ALA A 105 -8.39 17.81 8.87
CA ALA A 105 -9.72 17.57 9.40
C ALA A 105 -10.29 18.81 10.12
N ARG A 106 -9.47 19.49 10.91
CA ARG A 106 -9.87 20.78 11.57
C ARG A 106 -10.09 21.91 10.56
N ALA A 107 -9.40 21.89 9.42
CA ALA A 107 -9.61 22.84 8.31
C ALA A 107 -10.81 22.46 7.41
N GLY A 108 -11.59 21.45 7.79
CA GLY A 108 -12.79 21.01 7.04
C GLY A 108 -12.51 20.05 5.88
N ILE A 109 -11.27 19.59 5.72
CA ILE A 109 -10.91 18.60 4.70
C ILE A 109 -11.07 17.20 5.29
N SER A 110 -12.00 16.43 4.74
CA SER A 110 -12.30 15.10 5.25
C SER A 110 -11.13 14.13 5.10
N ARG A 111 -10.99 13.16 6.01
CA ARG A 111 -9.98 12.09 5.91
C ARG A 111 -10.12 11.30 4.61
N MET A 112 -11.35 11.09 4.17
CA MET A 112 -11.64 10.44 2.89
C MET A 112 -11.08 11.24 1.70
N THR A 113 -11.19 12.57 1.73
CA THR A 113 -10.62 13.44 0.69
C THR A 113 -9.10 13.36 0.69
N THR A 114 -8.46 13.46 1.86
CA THR A 114 -7.00 13.33 2.00
C THR A 114 -6.50 11.97 1.50
N TYR A 115 -7.21 10.89 1.84
CA TYR A 115 -6.95 9.54 1.35
C TYR A 115 -7.00 9.46 -0.18
N LYS A 116 -8.07 9.96 -0.80
CA LYS A 116 -8.23 9.96 -2.26
C LYS A 116 -7.14 10.78 -2.97
N VAL A 117 -6.83 11.96 -2.47
CA VAL A 117 -5.78 12.81 -3.07
C VAL A 117 -4.42 12.14 -2.99
N GLY A 118 -4.05 11.59 -1.84
CA GLY A 118 -2.78 10.85 -1.70
C GLY A 118 -2.70 9.64 -2.64
N LEU A 119 -3.80 8.89 -2.77
CA LEU A 119 -3.88 7.78 -3.72
C LEU A 119 -3.80 8.25 -5.19
N ALA A 120 -4.40 9.40 -5.52
CA ALA A 120 -4.29 9.96 -6.87
C ALA A 120 -2.83 10.31 -7.22
N ILE A 121 -2.06 10.85 -6.25
CA ILE A 121 -0.61 11.10 -6.42
C ILE A 121 0.13 9.77 -6.66
N CYS A 122 -0.15 8.75 -5.84
CA CYS A 122 0.45 7.42 -5.99
C CYS A 122 0.16 6.81 -7.37
N LEU A 123 -1.11 6.79 -7.76
CA LEU A 123 -1.55 6.22 -9.04
C LEU A 123 -1.02 7.02 -10.23
N GLY A 124 -1.02 8.35 -10.15
CA GLY A 124 -0.45 9.21 -11.19
C GLY A 124 1.04 8.94 -11.41
N ALA A 125 1.81 8.84 -10.32
CA ALA A 125 3.22 8.51 -10.38
C ALA A 125 3.44 7.08 -10.95
N PHE A 126 2.63 6.10 -10.53
CA PHE A 126 2.71 4.74 -11.06
C PHE A 126 2.35 4.65 -12.55
N LEU A 127 1.38 5.45 -13.01
CA LEU A 127 1.05 5.55 -14.44
C LEU A 127 2.19 6.14 -15.26
N LEU A 128 2.89 7.16 -14.73
CA LEU A 128 4.08 7.72 -15.40
C LEU A 128 5.20 6.69 -15.51
N LEU A 129 5.44 5.88 -14.46
CA LEU A 129 6.37 4.75 -14.51
C LEU A 129 5.96 3.72 -15.56
N THR A 130 4.67 3.39 -15.63
CA THR A 130 4.10 2.43 -16.60
C THR A 130 4.22 2.94 -18.03
N ALA A 131 4.09 4.24 -18.24
CA ALA A 131 4.23 4.89 -19.53
C ALA A 131 5.69 5.02 -20.00
N GLY A 132 6.66 4.59 -19.17
CA GLY A 132 8.09 4.67 -19.49
C GLY A 132 8.64 6.09 -19.48
N VAL A 133 8.04 7.00 -18.69
CA VAL A 133 8.57 8.35 -18.51
C VAL A 133 9.84 8.28 -17.69
N ASP A 134 10.97 8.58 -18.29
CA ASP A 134 12.31 8.58 -17.71
C ASP A 134 12.73 9.97 -17.21
N THR A 135 12.23 11.01 -17.88
CA THR A 135 12.53 12.40 -17.49
C THR A 135 11.95 12.72 -16.10
N GLY A 136 12.83 13.02 -15.16
CA GLY A 136 12.42 13.35 -13.80
C GLY A 136 12.03 12.12 -12.96
N LEU A 137 12.59 10.96 -13.26
CA LEU A 137 12.30 9.68 -12.58
C LEU A 137 12.44 9.79 -11.05
N TRP A 138 13.37 10.61 -10.54
CA TRP A 138 13.49 10.94 -9.14
C TRP A 138 12.20 11.50 -8.54
N ALA A 139 11.59 12.47 -9.22
CA ALA A 139 10.35 13.09 -8.77
C ALA A 139 9.18 12.11 -8.84
N ILE A 140 9.14 11.27 -9.88
CA ILE A 140 8.11 10.25 -10.05
C ILE A 140 8.19 9.22 -8.92
N LEU A 141 9.38 8.69 -8.63
CA LEU A 141 9.59 7.72 -7.54
C LEU A 141 9.38 8.33 -6.16
N ALA A 142 9.79 9.59 -5.96
CA ALA A 142 9.50 10.33 -4.74
C ALA A 142 7.98 10.50 -4.53
N ALA A 143 7.25 10.91 -5.56
CA ALA A 143 5.79 11.03 -5.52
C ALA A 143 5.09 9.68 -5.31
N TYR A 144 5.61 8.61 -5.93
CA TYR A 144 5.11 7.25 -5.75
C TYR A 144 5.25 6.79 -4.29
N GLY A 145 6.45 6.90 -3.71
CA GLY A 145 6.69 6.56 -2.30
C GLY A 145 5.83 7.39 -1.36
N PHE A 146 5.83 8.72 -1.54
CA PHE A 146 5.05 9.65 -0.73
C PHE A 146 3.54 9.38 -0.80
N GLY A 147 3.01 9.19 -2.01
CA GLY A 147 1.57 8.98 -2.22
C GLY A 147 1.07 7.63 -1.68
N THR A 148 1.91 6.59 -1.73
CA THR A 148 1.54 5.25 -1.27
C THR A 148 1.15 5.23 0.21
N ILE A 149 1.85 5.99 1.06
CA ILE A 149 1.60 5.98 2.51
C ILE A 149 0.25 6.61 2.88
N ALA A 150 -0.38 7.38 1.98
CA ALA A 150 -1.75 7.82 2.18
C ALA A 150 -2.71 6.65 2.44
N GLY A 151 -2.34 5.45 1.97
CA GLY A 151 -3.04 4.20 2.31
C GLY A 151 -3.23 3.98 3.82
N ALA A 152 -2.34 4.48 4.67
CA ALA A 152 -2.49 4.39 6.12
C ALA A 152 -3.77 5.09 6.64
N LEU A 153 -4.27 6.09 5.93
CA LEU A 153 -5.54 6.76 6.25
C LEU A 153 -6.76 5.85 6.05
N ALA A 154 -6.62 4.74 5.31
CA ALA A 154 -7.68 3.75 5.16
C ALA A 154 -8.04 3.06 6.49
N TYR A 155 -7.06 2.82 7.37
CA TYR A 155 -7.30 2.10 8.62
C TYR A 155 -8.36 2.77 9.51
N PRO A 156 -8.26 4.08 9.85
CA PRO A 156 -9.32 4.74 10.63
C PRO A 156 -10.65 4.81 9.85
N LEU A 157 -10.62 4.93 8.52
CA LEU A 157 -11.84 4.93 7.71
C LEU A 157 -12.54 3.56 7.71
N ILE A 158 -11.79 2.48 7.61
CA ILE A 158 -12.32 1.11 7.63
C ILE A 158 -12.82 0.74 9.03
N THR A 159 -12.06 1.07 10.07
CA THR A 159 -12.45 0.72 11.45
C THR A 159 -13.71 1.48 11.90
N ALA A 160 -13.95 2.69 11.39
CA ALA A 160 -15.18 3.45 11.66
C ALA A 160 -16.46 2.76 11.13
N LEU A 161 -16.33 1.79 10.21
CA LEU A 161 -17.47 1.00 9.70
C LEU A 161 -17.97 -0.06 10.69
N PHE A 162 -17.19 -0.33 11.74
CA PHE A 162 -17.44 -1.47 12.65
C PHE A 162 -17.39 -1.02 14.11
N PRO A 163 -18.04 -1.78 15.01
CA PRO A 163 -17.93 -1.51 16.45
C PRO A 163 -16.47 -1.53 16.93
N PRO A 164 -16.10 -0.72 17.95
CA PRO A 164 -14.72 -0.60 18.45
C PRO A 164 -14.08 -1.95 18.84
N GLU A 165 -14.88 -2.91 19.28
CA GLU A 165 -14.43 -4.26 19.67
C GLU A 165 -13.90 -5.06 18.48
N MET A 166 -14.26 -4.67 17.25
CA MET A 166 -13.81 -5.32 16.03
C MET A 166 -12.55 -4.67 15.42
N THR A 167 -12.08 -3.53 15.93
CA THR A 167 -10.96 -2.76 15.37
C THR A 167 -9.72 -3.63 15.08
N GLY A 168 -9.32 -4.45 16.04
CA GLY A 168 -8.16 -5.35 15.87
C GLY A 168 -8.37 -6.36 14.73
N ARG A 169 -9.59 -6.95 14.64
CA ARG A 169 -9.92 -7.93 13.58
C ARG A 169 -9.97 -7.29 12.20
N VAL A 170 -10.52 -6.10 12.11
CA VAL A 170 -10.60 -5.33 10.85
C VAL A 170 -9.20 -4.99 10.35
N ASN A 171 -8.31 -4.53 11.24
CA ASN A 171 -6.92 -4.24 10.89
C ASN A 171 -6.16 -5.52 10.49
N THR A 172 -6.36 -6.61 11.24
CA THR A 172 -5.75 -7.91 10.90
C THR A 172 -6.23 -8.41 9.54
N ALA A 173 -7.54 -8.36 9.26
CA ALA A 173 -8.10 -8.74 7.97
C ALA A 173 -7.48 -7.93 6.82
N SER A 174 -7.37 -6.61 6.97
CA SER A 174 -6.76 -5.72 5.97
C SER A 174 -5.28 -6.06 5.75
N ASN A 175 -4.52 -6.32 6.82
CA ASN A 175 -3.10 -6.66 6.73
C ASN A 175 -2.89 -8.03 6.07
N VAL A 176 -3.69 -9.04 6.42
CA VAL A 176 -3.62 -10.37 5.78
C VAL A 176 -3.86 -10.26 4.28
N LEU A 177 -4.90 -9.51 3.86
CA LEU A 177 -5.16 -9.26 2.45
C LEU A 177 -3.99 -8.56 1.76
N MET A 178 -3.41 -7.56 2.42
CA MET A 178 -2.28 -6.79 1.88
C MET A 178 -1.04 -7.68 1.68
N PHE A 179 -0.66 -8.49 2.67
CA PHE A 179 0.51 -9.38 2.54
C PHE A 179 0.25 -10.50 1.52
N ALA A 180 -0.94 -11.10 1.52
CA ALA A 180 -1.30 -12.12 0.52
C ALA A 180 -1.24 -11.55 -0.90
N CYS A 181 -1.77 -10.35 -1.10
CA CYS A 181 -1.74 -9.65 -2.38
C CYS A 181 -0.30 -9.25 -2.78
N SER A 182 0.52 -8.78 -1.82
CA SER A 182 1.94 -8.46 -2.07
C SER A 182 2.70 -9.68 -2.58
N PHE A 183 2.51 -10.84 -1.92
CA PHE A 183 3.11 -12.09 -2.36
C PHE A 183 2.62 -12.50 -3.75
N ALA A 184 1.30 -12.41 -3.99
CA ALA A 184 0.73 -12.72 -5.29
C ALA A 184 1.28 -11.82 -6.40
N PHE A 185 1.48 -10.53 -6.14
CA PHE A 185 2.04 -9.59 -7.09
C PHE A 185 3.52 -9.83 -7.34
N GLN A 186 4.32 -10.11 -6.29
CA GLN A 186 5.73 -10.46 -6.45
C GLN A 186 5.91 -11.69 -7.34
N TRP A 187 5.14 -12.74 -7.06
CA TRP A 187 5.17 -13.96 -7.85
C TRP A 187 4.59 -13.76 -9.26
N GLY A 188 3.46 -13.05 -9.36
CA GLY A 188 2.74 -12.82 -10.61
C GLY A 188 3.53 -11.98 -11.61
N ILE A 189 4.22 -10.92 -11.16
CA ILE A 189 5.14 -10.14 -12.01
C ILE A 189 6.22 -11.07 -12.56
N GLY A 190 6.88 -11.87 -11.73
CA GLY A 190 7.92 -12.79 -12.18
C GLY A 190 7.40 -13.89 -13.13
N ALA A 191 6.18 -14.38 -12.90
CA ALA A 191 5.56 -15.34 -13.82
C ALA A 191 5.26 -14.71 -15.19
N LEU A 192 4.81 -13.45 -15.19
CA LEU A 192 4.50 -12.72 -16.42
C LEU A 192 5.78 -12.36 -17.20
N LEU A 193 6.83 -11.91 -16.50
CA LEU A 193 8.11 -11.58 -17.14
C LEU A 193 8.71 -12.78 -17.87
N ARG A 194 8.58 -14.00 -17.35
CA ARG A 194 9.04 -15.23 -18.00
C ARG A 194 8.32 -15.60 -19.29
N LEU A 195 7.19 -14.97 -19.61
CA LEU A 195 6.50 -15.15 -20.90
C LEU A 195 7.19 -14.40 -22.03
N TYR A 196 8.10 -13.50 -21.73
CA TYR A 196 8.84 -12.69 -22.71
C TYR A 196 10.27 -13.22 -22.85
N PRO A 197 10.87 -13.15 -24.05
CA PRO A 197 12.25 -13.57 -24.27
C PRO A 197 13.21 -12.73 -23.42
N GLU A 198 14.25 -13.37 -22.88
CA GLU A 198 15.33 -12.67 -22.18
C GLU A 198 16.07 -11.72 -23.14
N THR A 199 16.58 -10.62 -22.59
CA THR A 199 17.43 -9.70 -23.34
C THR A 199 18.80 -10.30 -23.58
N ALA A 200 19.56 -9.79 -24.55
CA ALA A 200 20.92 -10.25 -24.83
C ALA A 200 21.88 -10.09 -23.64
N SER A 201 21.54 -9.22 -22.67
CA SER A 201 22.28 -9.02 -21.41
C SER A 201 21.85 -9.98 -20.29
N GLY A 202 20.91 -10.88 -20.53
CA GLY A 202 20.37 -11.82 -19.53
C GLY A 202 19.34 -11.20 -18.57
N GLY A 203 18.87 -9.99 -18.84
CA GLY A 203 17.79 -9.32 -18.10
C GLY A 203 16.41 -9.66 -18.66
N TYR A 204 15.36 -9.11 -18.02
CA TYR A 204 13.99 -9.27 -18.51
C TYR A 204 13.66 -8.22 -19.60
N ALA A 205 12.84 -8.62 -20.55
CA ALA A 205 12.40 -7.73 -21.61
C ALA A 205 11.58 -6.55 -21.08
N PRO A 206 11.84 -5.30 -21.53
CA PRO A 206 11.05 -4.12 -21.14
C PRO A 206 9.55 -4.29 -21.39
N ALA A 207 9.15 -4.97 -22.45
CA ALA A 207 7.75 -5.27 -22.77
C ALA A 207 7.05 -6.10 -21.68
N GLY A 208 7.77 -7.00 -21.00
CA GLY A 208 7.26 -7.79 -19.88
C GLY A 208 6.93 -6.90 -18.67
N TYR A 209 7.82 -5.97 -18.33
CA TYR A 209 7.56 -5.00 -17.26
C TYR A 209 6.37 -4.11 -17.60
N THR A 210 6.30 -3.60 -18.84
CA THR A 210 5.18 -2.76 -19.28
C THR A 210 3.86 -3.51 -19.14
N ALA A 211 3.79 -4.78 -19.58
CA ALA A 211 2.59 -5.59 -19.46
C ALA A 211 2.19 -5.81 -17.99
N ALA A 212 3.16 -6.12 -17.09
CA ALA A 212 2.92 -6.29 -15.68
C ALA A 212 2.41 -5.01 -15.02
N PHE A 213 3.05 -3.87 -15.29
CA PHE A 213 2.67 -2.60 -14.71
C PHE A 213 1.32 -2.10 -15.22
N LEU A 214 1.00 -2.30 -16.51
CA LEU A 214 -0.32 -2.01 -17.08
C LEU A 214 -1.42 -2.82 -16.39
N LEU A 215 -1.20 -4.10 -16.16
CA LEU A 215 -2.16 -4.95 -15.45
C LEU A 215 -2.38 -4.44 -14.01
N LEU A 216 -1.30 -4.15 -13.29
CA LEU A 216 -1.38 -3.59 -11.93
C LEU A 216 -2.05 -2.21 -11.92
N ALA A 217 -1.74 -1.35 -12.89
CA ALA A 217 -2.38 -0.04 -13.03
C ALA A 217 -3.89 -0.18 -13.28
N ALA A 218 -4.29 -1.08 -14.18
CA ALA A 218 -5.69 -1.29 -14.51
C ALA A 218 -6.52 -1.71 -13.31
N VAL A 219 -6.06 -2.69 -12.51
CA VAL A 219 -6.79 -3.14 -11.32
C VAL A 219 -6.85 -2.06 -10.23
N GLN A 220 -5.78 -1.28 -10.06
CA GLN A 220 -5.74 -0.17 -9.11
C GLN A 220 -6.68 0.97 -9.54
N LEU A 221 -6.69 1.33 -10.82
CA LEU A 221 -7.60 2.35 -11.36
C LEU A 221 -9.06 1.94 -11.23
N ALA A 222 -9.38 0.66 -11.48
CA ALA A 222 -10.74 0.15 -11.29
C ALA A 222 -11.17 0.25 -9.83
N ALA A 223 -10.31 -0.16 -8.89
CA ALA A 223 -10.58 -0.03 -7.46
C ALA A 223 -10.71 1.44 -7.01
N TYR A 224 -9.83 2.32 -7.52
CA TYR A 224 -9.89 3.74 -7.22
C TYR A 224 -11.16 4.39 -7.78
N GLY A 225 -11.56 4.05 -9.01
CA GLY A 225 -12.83 4.49 -9.60
C GLY A 225 -14.03 4.07 -8.76
N TRP A 226 -13.99 2.84 -8.21
CA TRP A 226 -15.04 2.36 -7.31
C TRP A 226 -15.08 3.09 -5.96
N LEU A 227 -13.93 3.57 -5.47
CA LEU A 227 -13.83 4.39 -4.25
C LEU A 227 -14.36 5.82 -4.47
N LEU A 228 -14.17 6.41 -5.65
CA LEU A 228 -14.42 7.85 -5.90
C LEU A 228 -15.81 8.35 -5.45
N PRO A 229 -16.94 7.65 -5.70
CA PRO A 229 -18.25 8.12 -5.28
C PRO A 229 -18.50 8.06 -3.76
N MET A 230 -17.63 7.35 -3.01
CA MET A 230 -17.81 7.19 -1.57
C MET A 230 -17.50 8.51 -0.83
N ARG A 231 -18.39 8.92 0.07
CA ARG A 231 -18.23 10.10 0.93
C ARG A 231 -18.17 9.68 2.39
N GLU A 232 -17.50 10.50 3.23
CA GLU A 232 -17.38 10.23 4.66
C GLU A 232 -18.72 10.19 5.41
N ARG A 233 -19.76 10.83 4.84
CA ARG A 233 -21.13 10.79 5.38
C ARG A 233 -21.76 9.38 5.36
N HIS A 234 -21.12 8.41 4.75
CA HIS A 234 -21.55 7.01 4.70
C HIS A 234 -20.78 6.10 5.69
N LEU A 235 -19.89 6.69 6.51
CA LEU A 235 -19.15 6.08 7.61
C LEU A 235 -19.80 6.45 8.95
#